data_27b5f3045481ce63d6cd6cfbdea9d48f
#
_entry.id   27b5f3045481ce63d6cd6cfbdea9d48f
#
_cell.length_a   1.000
_cell.length_b   1.000
_cell.length_c   1.000
_cell.angle_alpha   90.00
_cell.angle_beta   90.00
_cell.angle_gamma   90.00
#
_symmetry.space_group_name_H-M   'P 1'
#
loop_
_entity.id
_entity.type
_entity.pdbx_description
1 polymer ?
#
loop_
_entity_poly.entity_id
_entity_poly.type
_entity_poly.pdbx_seq_one_letter_code
_entity_poly.pdbx_strand_id
1 'polypeptide(L)'
;MNEETANSETQRSPYSGRWVALVRGRIVAQGGTPEQALRASLSSRYKEKPEIIFMSLPFALPPLIDRIKDALPPEQEIYLVGGAVRDLLTSRLSPDLDFALPSNGIALARKVANALEADFMVLDAERDTGRVIFSDTDGSRTFLD
;
A
#
# COMPACT_ATOMS: atom_id res chain seq x y z
N MET A 1 9.44 0.83 41.27
CA MET A 1 8.97 0.11 40.06
C MET A 1 8.05 1.06 39.31
N ASN A 2 8.59 1.76 38.36
CA ASN A 2 7.86 2.71 37.54
C ASN A 2 7.59 2.06 36.21
N GLU A 3 6.33 1.70 35.99
CA GLU A 3 5.81 1.34 34.68
C GLU A 3 5.70 2.64 33.87
N GLU A 4 6.70 2.85 33.03
CA GLU A 4 6.65 3.83 31.95
C GLU A 4 5.65 3.32 30.91
N THR A 5 4.42 3.76 31.03
CA THR A 5 3.44 3.70 29.96
C THR A 5 3.99 4.49 28.77
N ALA A 6 4.63 3.76 27.86
CA ALA A 6 5.02 4.30 26.57
C ALA A 6 3.74 4.66 25.80
N ASN A 7 3.33 5.89 25.96
CA ASN A 7 2.34 6.53 25.10
C ASN A 7 3.02 6.81 23.76
N SER A 8 3.11 5.79 22.90
CA SER A 8 3.56 5.97 21.53
C SER A 8 2.41 6.55 20.71
N GLU A 9 2.14 7.83 20.88
CA GLU A 9 1.61 8.63 19.81
C GLU A 9 2.64 8.51 18.68
N THR A 10 2.35 7.65 17.71
CA THR A 10 3.14 7.50 16.49
C THR A 10 3.05 8.84 15.76
N GLN A 11 3.99 9.72 16.07
CA GLN A 11 4.12 11.02 15.41
C GLN A 11 4.35 10.73 13.93
N ARG A 12 3.31 10.94 13.12
CA ARG A 12 3.37 10.74 11.67
C ARG A 12 4.45 11.67 11.14
N SER A 13 5.54 11.08 10.64
CA SER A 13 6.57 11.86 9.96
C SER A 13 5.92 12.59 8.77
N PRO A 14 6.20 13.89 8.55
CA PRO A 14 5.70 14.62 7.38
C PRO A 14 6.20 14.03 6.06
N TYR A 15 7.14 13.12 6.12
CA TYR A 15 7.74 12.43 4.97
C TYR A 15 7.18 11.01 4.75
N SER A 16 6.25 10.55 5.58
CA SER A 16 5.65 9.22 5.44
C SER A 16 4.99 9.06 4.07
N GLY A 17 5.27 7.92 3.41
CA GLY A 17 4.78 7.62 2.07
C GLY A 17 5.47 8.40 0.95
N ARG A 18 6.63 8.99 1.22
CA ARG A 18 7.41 9.76 0.24
C ARG A 18 8.83 9.25 0.09
N TRP A 19 9.39 9.48 -1.07
CA TRP A 19 10.83 9.32 -1.28
C TRP A 19 11.56 10.54 -0.74
N VAL A 20 12.62 10.30 0.00
CA VAL A 20 13.45 11.36 0.58
C VAL A 20 14.90 11.19 0.16
N ALA A 21 15.58 12.31 0.00
CA ALA A 21 17.02 12.37 -0.23
C ALA A 21 17.71 12.70 1.10
N LEU A 22 18.61 11.82 1.53
CA LEU A 22 19.38 11.94 2.76
C LEU A 22 20.83 12.32 2.46
N VAL A 23 21.35 13.28 3.18
CA VAL A 23 22.78 13.59 3.22
C VAL A 23 23.20 13.61 4.68
N ARG A 24 24.17 12.79 5.06
CA ARG A 24 24.63 12.63 6.45
C ARG A 24 23.49 12.39 7.44
N GLY A 25 22.51 11.54 7.05
CA GLY A 25 21.35 11.20 7.87
C GLY A 25 20.30 12.31 8.00
N ARG A 26 20.42 13.43 7.27
CA ARG A 26 19.43 14.51 7.25
C ARG A 26 18.66 14.52 5.95
N ILE A 27 17.35 14.70 6.03
CA ILE A 27 16.49 14.86 4.85
C ILE A 27 16.76 16.24 4.27
N VAL A 28 17.24 16.28 3.02
CA VAL A 28 17.54 17.50 2.28
C VAL A 28 16.53 17.78 1.16
N ALA A 29 15.79 16.77 0.73
CA ALA A 29 14.74 16.90 -0.28
C ALA A 29 13.76 15.74 -0.20
N GLN A 30 12.61 15.86 -0.89
CA GLN A 30 11.59 14.84 -1.00
C GLN A 30 10.90 14.86 -2.35
N GLY A 31 10.24 13.77 -2.72
CA GLY A 31 9.47 13.64 -3.93
C GLY A 31 8.46 12.48 -3.86
N GLY A 32 7.53 12.44 -4.81
CA GLY A 32 6.62 11.31 -4.99
C GLY A 32 7.29 10.10 -5.65
N THR A 33 8.43 10.31 -6.33
CA THR A 33 9.26 9.26 -6.92
C THR A 33 10.73 9.44 -6.50
N PRO A 34 11.57 8.39 -6.61
CA PRO A 34 13.00 8.50 -6.31
C PRO A 34 13.70 9.55 -7.18
N GLU A 35 13.33 9.65 -8.47
CA GLU A 35 13.89 10.64 -9.40
C GLU A 35 13.51 12.08 -9.00
N GLN A 36 12.29 12.30 -8.53
CA GLN A 36 11.84 13.59 -8.03
C GLN A 36 12.61 14.00 -6.76
N ALA A 37 12.78 13.07 -5.81
CA ALA A 37 13.55 13.30 -4.60
C ALA A 37 15.02 13.63 -4.93
N LEU A 38 15.63 12.87 -5.85
CA LEU A 38 16.98 13.11 -6.33
C LEU A 38 17.10 14.48 -6.99
N ARG A 39 16.20 14.82 -7.92
CA ARG A 39 16.22 16.11 -8.62
C ARG A 39 16.06 17.26 -7.65
N ALA A 40 15.15 17.17 -6.70
CA ALA A 40 14.94 18.19 -5.68
C ALA A 40 16.18 18.39 -4.80
N SER A 41 16.96 17.34 -4.55
CA SER A 41 18.19 17.40 -3.77
C SER A 41 19.32 18.16 -4.46
N LEU A 42 19.30 18.26 -5.80
CA LEU A 42 20.31 19.01 -6.56
C LEU A 42 20.31 20.51 -6.23
N SER A 43 19.19 21.03 -5.75
CA SER A 43 19.07 22.41 -5.27
C SER A 43 19.61 22.60 -3.84
N SER A 44 20.01 21.52 -3.17
CA SER A 44 20.57 21.57 -1.83
C SER A 44 22.01 22.10 -1.87
N ARG A 45 22.46 22.66 -0.74
CA ARG A 45 23.84 23.16 -0.60
C ARG A 45 24.89 22.06 -0.46
N TYR A 46 24.44 20.79 -0.37
CA TYR A 46 25.32 19.65 -0.20
C TYR A 46 25.86 19.20 -1.55
N LYS A 47 27.17 18.99 -1.61
CA LYS A 47 27.87 18.47 -2.81
C LYS A 47 27.94 16.94 -2.81
N GLU A 48 27.59 16.31 -1.71
CA GLU A 48 27.61 14.87 -1.55
C GLU A 48 26.42 14.23 -2.27
N LYS A 49 26.64 13.04 -2.82
CA LYS A 49 25.56 12.24 -3.42
C LYS A 49 24.56 11.84 -2.33
N PRO A 50 23.28 12.18 -2.46
CA PRO A 50 22.29 11.79 -1.48
C PRO A 50 21.97 10.30 -1.59
N GLU A 51 21.63 9.70 -0.46
CA GLU A 51 20.97 8.41 -0.39
C GLU A 51 19.46 8.63 -0.60
N ILE A 52 18.86 7.87 -1.51
CA ILE A 52 17.43 7.97 -1.80
C ILE A 52 16.72 6.80 -1.14
N ILE A 53 15.84 7.09 -0.19
CA ILE A 53 15.06 6.09 0.52
C ILE A 53 13.57 6.39 0.50
N PHE A 54 12.75 5.35 0.59
CA PHE A 54 11.32 5.50 0.78
C PHE A 54 10.98 5.49 2.28
N MET A 55 10.30 6.53 2.74
CA MET A 55 9.80 6.61 4.11
C MET A 55 8.49 5.85 4.20
N SER A 56 8.53 4.69 4.82
CA SER A 56 7.35 3.83 5.00
C SER A 56 6.19 4.58 5.68
N LEU A 57 4.99 4.21 5.31
CA LEU A 57 3.80 4.69 6.01
C LEU A 57 3.76 4.07 7.42
N PRO A 58 3.37 4.84 8.44
CA PRO A 58 3.34 4.36 9.82
C PRO A 58 2.07 3.56 10.14
N PHE A 59 1.59 2.75 9.19
CA PHE A 59 0.44 1.88 9.39
C PHE A 59 0.71 0.48 8.82
N ALA A 60 0.18 -0.52 9.50
CA ALA A 60 0.19 -1.89 9.00
C ALA A 60 -0.92 -2.05 7.96
N LEU A 61 -0.61 -2.73 6.86
CA LEU A 61 -1.62 -3.19 5.93
C LEU A 61 -2.43 -4.33 6.58
N PRO A 62 -3.72 -4.47 6.27
CA PRO A 62 -4.50 -5.62 6.72
C PRO A 62 -3.82 -6.93 6.30
N PRO A 63 -3.82 -7.98 7.14
CA PRO A 63 -3.22 -9.28 6.81
C PRO A 63 -3.77 -9.89 5.51
N LEU A 64 -4.98 -9.53 5.13
CA LEU A 64 -5.58 -9.94 3.86
C LEU A 64 -4.76 -9.47 2.64
N ILE A 65 -4.13 -8.30 2.72
CA ILE A 65 -3.28 -7.78 1.64
C ILE A 65 -2.07 -8.71 1.39
N ASP A 66 -1.46 -9.22 2.46
CA ASP A 66 -0.33 -10.16 2.32
C ASP A 66 -0.79 -11.47 1.69
N ARG A 67 -1.96 -11.99 2.08
CA ARG A 67 -2.56 -13.17 1.46
C ARG A 67 -2.86 -12.97 -0.04
N ILE A 68 -3.33 -11.78 -0.43
CA ILE A 68 -3.55 -11.42 -1.83
C ILE A 68 -2.22 -11.42 -2.59
N LYS A 69 -1.18 -10.81 -2.03
CA LYS A 69 0.17 -10.79 -2.63
C LYS A 69 0.73 -12.20 -2.83
N ASP A 70 0.58 -13.07 -1.83
CA ASP A 70 1.05 -14.46 -1.89
C ASP A 70 0.31 -15.28 -2.96
N ALA A 71 -0.93 -14.92 -3.28
CA ALA A 71 -1.73 -15.57 -4.31
C ALA A 71 -1.33 -15.14 -5.74
N LEU A 72 -0.61 -14.05 -5.90
CA LEU A 72 -0.22 -13.48 -7.19
C LEU A 72 1.23 -13.83 -7.55
N PRO A 73 1.61 -13.82 -8.84
CA PRO A 73 3.00 -13.93 -9.25
C PRO A 73 3.84 -12.80 -8.61
N PRO A 74 5.11 -13.08 -8.21
CA PRO A 74 5.95 -12.08 -7.52
C PRO A 74 6.16 -10.77 -8.30
N GLU A 75 6.17 -10.86 -9.63
CA GLU A 75 6.35 -9.74 -10.55
C GLU A 75 5.04 -9.06 -10.96
N GLN A 76 3.89 -9.53 -10.41
CA GLN A 76 2.60 -8.93 -10.75
C GLN A 76 2.46 -7.55 -10.11
N GLU A 77 2.36 -6.54 -10.94
CA GLU A 77 2.02 -5.20 -10.47
C GLU A 77 0.55 -5.13 -10.08
N ILE A 78 0.31 -4.68 -8.85
CA ILE A 78 -1.02 -4.45 -8.29
C ILE A 78 -0.98 -3.21 -7.41
N TYR A 79 -1.95 -2.34 -7.58
CA TYR A 79 -2.05 -1.08 -6.85
C TYR A 79 -3.37 -1.01 -6.10
N LEU A 80 -3.31 -0.82 -4.78
CA LEU A 80 -4.50 -0.48 -4.01
C LEU A 80 -4.86 0.98 -4.30
N VAL A 81 -6.12 1.22 -4.64
CA VAL A 81 -6.60 2.54 -5.06
C VAL A 81 -7.88 2.94 -4.30
N GLY A 82 -8.43 4.09 -4.62
CA GLY A 82 -9.75 4.50 -4.15
C GLY A 82 -9.86 4.87 -2.69
N GLY A 83 -11.04 4.63 -2.14
CA GLY A 83 -11.40 4.99 -0.77
C GLY A 83 -10.63 4.22 0.29
N ALA A 84 -10.25 2.98 0.03
CA ALA A 84 -9.47 2.14 0.92
C ALA A 84 -8.11 2.76 1.28
N VAL A 85 -7.45 3.40 0.33
CA VAL A 85 -6.16 4.09 0.57
C VAL A 85 -6.35 5.23 1.57
N ARG A 86 -7.40 6.06 1.37
CA ARG A 86 -7.72 7.14 2.30
C ARG A 86 -8.06 6.61 3.68
N ASP A 87 -8.82 5.54 3.76
CA ASP A 87 -9.26 4.95 5.02
C ASP A 87 -8.07 4.35 5.79
N LEU A 88 -7.14 3.68 5.10
CA LEU A 88 -5.88 3.21 5.68
C LEU A 88 -5.03 4.37 6.22
N LEU A 89 -4.94 5.48 5.50
CA LEU A 89 -4.23 6.68 5.95
C LEU A 89 -4.82 7.30 7.21
N THR A 90 -6.10 7.06 7.46
CA THR A 90 -6.82 7.52 8.67
C THR A 90 -6.98 6.42 9.72
N SER A 91 -6.25 5.31 9.59
CA SER A 91 -6.31 4.14 10.48
C SER A 91 -7.71 3.52 10.55
N ARG A 92 -8.43 3.54 9.45
CA ARG A 92 -9.72 2.85 9.28
C ARG A 92 -9.52 1.65 8.37
N LEU A 93 -10.32 0.62 8.58
CA LEU A 93 -10.39 -0.52 7.67
C LEU A 93 -11.62 -0.36 6.79
N SER A 94 -11.43 -0.39 5.48
CA SER A 94 -12.52 -0.43 4.52
C SER A 94 -12.88 -1.88 4.21
N PRO A 95 -14.16 -2.23 4.16
CA PRO A 95 -14.60 -3.53 3.66
C PRO A 95 -14.51 -3.62 2.13
N ASP A 96 -14.32 -2.50 1.44
CA ASP A 96 -14.18 -2.44 -0.01
C ASP A 96 -12.73 -2.06 -0.36
N LEU A 97 -12.04 -2.95 -1.07
CA LEU A 97 -10.66 -2.78 -1.50
C LEU A 97 -10.63 -2.77 -3.03
N ASP A 98 -10.41 -1.61 -3.60
CA ASP A 98 -10.28 -1.43 -5.05
C ASP A 98 -8.83 -1.58 -5.47
N PHE A 99 -8.58 -2.37 -6.51
CA PHE A 99 -7.25 -2.61 -7.06
C PHE A 99 -7.19 -2.19 -8.53
N ALA A 100 -6.09 -1.56 -8.90
CA ALA A 100 -5.75 -1.30 -10.29
C ALA A 100 -4.65 -2.25 -10.76
N LEU A 101 -4.85 -2.81 -11.94
CA LEU A 101 -3.96 -3.78 -12.59
C LEU A 101 -3.68 -3.34 -14.02
N PRO A 102 -2.49 -3.60 -14.58
CA PRO A 102 -2.20 -3.31 -15.98
C PRO A 102 -3.06 -4.14 -16.96
N SER A 103 -3.42 -5.38 -16.60
CA SER A 103 -4.19 -6.31 -17.43
C SER A 103 -4.61 -7.56 -16.66
N ASN A 104 -5.47 -8.37 -17.27
CA ASN A 104 -5.91 -9.68 -16.77
C ASN A 104 -6.64 -9.62 -15.41
N GLY A 105 -7.43 -8.57 -15.18
CA GLY A 105 -8.13 -8.34 -13.91
C GLY A 105 -9.03 -9.51 -13.52
N ILE A 106 -9.90 -9.98 -14.43
CA ILE A 106 -10.80 -11.12 -14.17
C ILE A 106 -10.02 -12.41 -13.86
N ALA A 107 -8.96 -12.68 -14.61
CA ALA A 107 -8.14 -13.89 -14.41
C ALA A 107 -7.40 -13.85 -13.07
N LEU A 108 -6.85 -12.70 -12.71
CA LEU A 108 -6.16 -12.50 -11.43
C LEU A 108 -7.12 -12.52 -10.25
N ALA A 109 -8.29 -11.88 -10.36
CA ALA A 109 -9.34 -11.94 -9.36
C ALA A 109 -9.78 -13.39 -9.08
N ARG A 110 -9.98 -14.20 -10.15
CA ARG A 110 -10.30 -15.62 -10.01
C ARG A 110 -9.19 -16.40 -9.31
N LYS A 111 -7.92 -16.11 -9.63
CA LYS A 111 -6.77 -16.75 -8.98
C LYS A 111 -6.72 -16.43 -7.48
N VAL A 112 -6.92 -15.16 -7.13
CA VAL A 112 -6.98 -14.70 -5.73
C VAL A 112 -8.16 -15.37 -5.00
N ALA A 113 -9.35 -15.41 -5.60
CA ALA A 113 -10.52 -16.05 -5.01
C ALA A 113 -10.26 -17.53 -4.70
N ASN A 114 -9.66 -18.26 -5.64
CA ASN A 114 -9.31 -19.67 -5.42
C ASN A 114 -8.28 -19.84 -4.28
N ALA A 115 -7.28 -18.98 -4.20
CA ALA A 115 -6.25 -19.06 -3.16
C ALA A 115 -6.78 -18.68 -1.77
N LEU A 116 -7.77 -17.78 -1.71
CA LEU A 116 -8.41 -17.35 -0.47
C LEU A 116 -9.62 -18.19 -0.07
N GLU A 117 -10.02 -19.18 -0.90
CA GLU A 117 -11.27 -19.93 -0.75
C GLU A 117 -12.50 -19.01 -0.67
N ALA A 118 -12.49 -17.97 -1.51
CA ALA A 118 -13.49 -16.91 -1.56
C ALA A 118 -14.41 -17.05 -2.78
N ASP A 119 -15.57 -16.39 -2.71
CA ASP A 119 -16.47 -16.32 -3.84
C ASP A 119 -15.92 -15.37 -4.92
N PHE A 120 -16.27 -15.65 -6.17
CA PHE A 120 -15.83 -14.87 -7.33
C PHE A 120 -17.00 -14.57 -8.25
N MET A 121 -17.01 -13.35 -8.79
CA MET A 121 -17.92 -12.99 -9.87
C MET A 121 -17.24 -12.02 -10.86
N VAL A 122 -17.70 -12.04 -12.11
CA VAL A 122 -17.32 -11.02 -13.08
C VAL A 122 -18.19 -9.80 -12.85
N LEU A 123 -17.58 -8.67 -12.56
CA LEU A 123 -18.28 -7.41 -12.32
C LEU A 123 -18.52 -6.64 -13.62
N ASP A 124 -17.51 -6.55 -14.47
CA ASP A 124 -17.56 -5.90 -15.77
C ASP A 124 -16.59 -6.60 -16.74
N ALA A 125 -17.15 -7.32 -17.71
CA ALA A 125 -16.35 -8.07 -18.67
C ALA A 125 -15.62 -7.16 -19.69
N GLU A 126 -16.21 -6.01 -20.04
CA GLU A 126 -15.61 -5.08 -21.00
C GLU A 126 -14.41 -4.36 -20.41
N ARG A 127 -14.45 -4.08 -19.09
CA ARG A 127 -13.39 -3.43 -18.36
C ARG A 127 -12.45 -4.41 -17.67
N ASP A 128 -12.60 -5.72 -17.93
CA ASP A 128 -11.79 -6.78 -17.31
C ASP A 128 -11.79 -6.71 -15.78
N THR A 129 -12.98 -6.44 -15.18
CA THR A 129 -13.13 -6.29 -13.73
C THR A 129 -13.80 -7.50 -13.12
N GLY A 130 -13.12 -8.12 -12.17
CA GLY A 130 -13.65 -9.22 -11.35
C GLY A 130 -13.76 -8.80 -9.89
N ARG A 131 -14.77 -9.34 -9.20
CA ARG A 131 -14.98 -9.16 -7.77
C ARG A 131 -14.69 -10.45 -7.02
N VAL A 132 -13.91 -10.35 -5.96
CA VAL A 132 -13.72 -11.41 -4.97
C VAL A 132 -14.48 -11.03 -3.70
N ILE A 133 -15.24 -11.94 -3.15
CA ILE A 133 -15.99 -11.75 -1.90
C ILE A 133 -15.35 -12.65 -0.85
N PHE A 134 -14.51 -12.09 -0.03
CA PHE A 134 -13.88 -12.78 1.06
C PHE A 134 -14.75 -12.68 2.32
N SER A 135 -15.05 -13.83 2.94
CA SER A 135 -15.79 -13.91 4.19
C SER A 135 -14.84 -14.34 5.31
N ASP A 136 -14.78 -13.56 6.36
CA ASP A 136 -13.98 -13.91 7.54
C ASP A 136 -14.75 -14.87 8.45
N THR A 137 -14.06 -15.43 9.43
CA THR A 137 -14.62 -16.38 10.42
C THR A 137 -15.70 -15.78 11.31
N ASP A 138 -15.72 -14.45 11.48
CA ASP A 138 -16.75 -13.72 12.22
C ASP A 138 -18.00 -13.37 11.38
N GLY A 139 -17.99 -13.76 10.08
CA GLY A 139 -19.07 -13.49 9.13
C GLY A 139 -18.97 -12.10 8.46
N SER A 140 -17.94 -11.32 8.73
CA SER A 140 -17.69 -10.08 8.01
C SER A 140 -17.26 -10.38 6.58
N ARG A 141 -17.62 -9.47 5.66
CA ARG A 141 -17.28 -9.60 4.24
C ARG A 141 -16.40 -8.46 3.80
N THR A 142 -15.39 -8.81 3.00
CA THR A 142 -14.52 -7.86 2.31
C THR A 142 -14.65 -8.08 0.81
N PHE A 143 -14.85 -7.00 0.06
CA PHE A 143 -14.96 -7.02 -1.39
C PHE A 143 -13.65 -6.53 -1.99
N LEU A 144 -13.14 -7.28 -2.98
CA LEU A 144 -11.91 -6.96 -3.71
C LEU A 144 -12.30 -6.79 -5.18
N ASP A 145 -12.14 -5.60 -5.73
CA ASP A 145 -12.50 -5.25 -7.12
C ASP A 145 -11.29 -4.87 -7.95
#